data_9400cc46981a66b33dee020ca7a12517
#
_entry.id   9400cc46981a66b33dee020ca7a12517
#
_cell.length_a   1.000
_cell.length_b   1.000
_cell.length_c   1.000
_cell.angle_alpha   90.00
_cell.angle_beta   90.00
_cell.angle_gamma   90.00
#
_symmetry.space_group_name_H-M   'P 1'
#
loop_
_entity.id
_entity.type
_entity.pdbx_description
1 polymer ?
#
loop_
_entity_poly.entity_id
_entity_poly.type
_entity_poly.pdbx_seq_one_letter_code
_entity_poly.pdbx_strand_id
1 'polypeptide(L)'
;AGLAACLAVALLAFWRQPSPADESSRARTVARADGEVPWNKVALLAEAVDVEWASDSIRPALGGALPKGWLKIQRGILRLDFYSGVRVVVEGPAEVQLLSPEEARLERGKLTAYVTPPAVGFTVHNREFTVVDRGTEFGMNATGPSSCEVHVFKGEVALQGGIIKSGEKLLFGGDGVSVRDGKLTSIAPDPNRFVNPELLRTISDQALAGNL
;
A
#
# COMPACT_ATOMS: atom_id res chain seq x y z
N ALA A 1 -47.79 27.96 60.21
CA ALA A 1 -46.36 28.13 60.00
C ALA A 1 -45.76 26.83 59.48
N GLY A 2 -46.00 26.44 58.22
CA GLY A 2 -45.48 25.17 57.71
C GLY A 2 -45.48 25.03 56.16
N LEU A 3 -45.93 26.04 55.46
CA LEU A 3 -46.07 25.95 53.96
C LEU A 3 -45.05 26.79 53.17
N ALA A 4 -44.20 27.59 53.84
CA ALA A 4 -43.22 28.44 53.17
C ALA A 4 -41.85 27.81 52.96
N ALA A 5 -41.50 26.69 53.59
CA ALA A 5 -40.18 26.02 53.50
C ALA A 5 -40.07 25.03 52.35
N CYS A 6 -41.18 24.49 51.80
CA CYS A 6 -41.10 23.49 50.70
C CYS A 6 -40.95 24.12 49.29
N LEU A 7 -41.30 25.38 49.09
CA LEU A 7 -41.17 26.06 47.81
C LEU A 7 -39.76 26.56 47.51
N ALA A 8 -38.90 26.80 48.49
CA ALA A 8 -37.55 27.27 48.31
C ALA A 8 -36.56 26.17 47.87
N VAL A 9 -36.83 24.91 48.23
CA VAL A 9 -35.96 23.77 47.82
C VAL A 9 -36.22 23.34 46.38
N ALA A 10 -37.46 23.49 45.87
CA ALA A 10 -37.78 23.15 44.49
C ALA A 10 -37.21 24.16 43.47
N LEU A 11 -37.02 25.43 43.84
CA LEU A 11 -36.44 26.46 42.99
C LEU A 11 -34.90 26.36 42.83
N LEU A 12 -34.20 25.77 43.82
CA LEU A 12 -32.73 25.58 43.73
C LEU A 12 -32.35 24.31 42.95
N ALA A 13 -33.24 23.34 42.75
CA ALA A 13 -33.00 22.15 41.95
C ALA A 13 -33.19 22.41 40.44
N PHE A 14 -33.93 23.46 40.04
CA PHE A 14 -34.18 23.78 38.63
C PHE A 14 -33.01 24.51 37.96
N TRP A 15 -32.06 25.06 38.72
CA TRP A 15 -30.92 25.81 38.20
C TRP A 15 -29.65 24.96 37.98
N ARG A 16 -29.70 23.67 38.17
CA ARG A 16 -28.57 22.75 38.04
C ARG A 16 -28.77 21.67 36.95
N GLN A 17 -29.67 21.92 36.00
CA GLN A 17 -29.69 21.05 34.83
C GLN A 17 -28.50 21.38 33.90
N PRO A 18 -27.64 20.39 33.57
CA PRO A 18 -26.58 20.62 32.60
C PRO A 18 -27.22 20.98 31.25
N SER A 19 -26.70 22.04 30.65
CA SER A 19 -27.18 22.56 29.36
C SER A 19 -27.05 21.49 28.29
N PRO A 20 -28.04 21.28 27.40
CA PRO A 20 -27.96 20.27 26.31
C PRO A 20 -26.81 20.51 25.32
N ALA A 21 -26.11 21.64 25.43
CA ALA A 21 -24.92 21.93 24.66
C ALA A 21 -23.67 21.11 25.06
N ASP A 22 -23.65 20.54 26.28
CA ASP A 22 -22.49 19.80 26.79
C ASP A 22 -22.47 18.33 26.34
N GLU A 23 -23.64 17.73 26.10
CA GLU A 23 -23.74 16.37 25.56
C GLU A 23 -23.41 16.29 24.07
N SER A 24 -23.77 17.33 23.29
CA SER A 24 -23.43 17.38 21.86
C SER A 24 -21.91 17.60 21.60
N SER A 25 -21.21 18.24 22.55
CA SER A 25 -19.75 18.40 22.47
C SER A 25 -19.01 17.10 22.81
N ARG A 26 -19.49 16.33 23.80
CA ARG A 26 -18.91 15.02 24.15
C ARG A 26 -19.19 13.97 23.07
N ALA A 27 -20.39 13.96 22.49
CA ALA A 27 -20.72 13.06 21.36
C ALA A 27 -19.88 13.36 20.11
N ARG A 28 -19.57 14.62 19.83
CA ARG A 28 -18.69 15.01 18.72
C ARG A 28 -17.23 14.65 18.94
N THR A 29 -16.76 14.60 20.19
CA THR A 29 -15.36 14.22 20.49
C THR A 29 -15.16 12.70 20.40
N VAL A 30 -16.18 11.90 20.67
CA VAL A 30 -16.10 10.42 20.55
C VAL A 30 -16.31 9.96 19.10
N ALA A 31 -17.12 10.67 18.31
CA ALA A 31 -17.37 10.32 16.90
C ALA A 31 -16.21 10.69 15.94
N ARG A 32 -15.15 11.33 16.44
CA ARG A 32 -14.00 11.75 15.62
C ARG A 32 -12.77 10.82 15.74
N ALA A 33 -12.91 9.71 16.45
CA ALA A 33 -11.83 8.73 16.63
C ALA A 33 -11.84 7.60 15.60
N ASP A 34 -12.83 7.54 14.70
CA ASP A 34 -12.94 6.49 13.70
C ASP A 34 -12.57 7.02 12.31
N GLY A 35 -11.32 6.76 11.91
CA GLY A 35 -11.02 6.42 10.54
C GLY A 35 -10.61 7.52 9.56
N GLU A 36 -10.19 8.71 9.95
CA GLU A 36 -9.43 9.54 9.01
C GLU A 36 -8.03 8.95 8.84
N VAL A 37 -7.84 8.22 7.74
CA VAL A 37 -6.49 7.87 7.29
C VAL A 37 -5.71 9.18 7.17
N PRO A 38 -4.60 9.35 7.92
CA PRO A 38 -3.84 10.59 7.83
C PRO A 38 -3.47 10.84 6.36
N TRP A 39 -3.78 12.02 5.83
CA TRP A 39 -3.62 12.43 4.42
C TRP A 39 -2.24 12.12 3.81
N ASN A 40 -1.22 11.83 4.62
CA ASN A 40 0.13 11.46 4.19
C ASN A 40 0.39 9.94 4.18
N LYS A 41 -0.61 9.12 4.53
CA LYS A 41 -0.49 7.65 4.51
C LYS A 41 -0.99 7.11 3.18
N VAL A 42 -0.28 6.13 2.62
CA VAL A 42 -0.53 5.61 1.28
C VAL A 42 -0.83 4.11 1.27
N ALA A 43 -0.32 3.37 2.25
CA ALA A 43 -0.47 1.92 2.34
C ALA A 43 -0.42 1.43 3.79
N LEU A 44 -0.70 0.15 3.99
CA LEU A 44 -0.44 -0.60 5.22
C LEU A 44 0.68 -1.62 4.97
N LEU A 45 1.55 -1.83 5.96
CA LEU A 45 2.43 -3.00 5.98
C LEU A 45 1.60 -4.20 6.45
N ALA A 46 1.08 -4.99 5.52
CA ALA A 46 0.17 -6.07 5.83
C ALA A 46 0.89 -7.36 6.26
N GLU A 47 2.04 -7.67 5.66
CA GLU A 47 2.88 -8.82 6.02
C GLU A 47 4.36 -8.48 5.87
N ALA A 48 5.20 -9.15 6.69
CA ALA A 48 6.66 -9.05 6.64
C ALA A 48 7.24 -10.41 7.01
N VAL A 49 7.98 -11.04 6.09
CA VAL A 49 8.58 -12.37 6.28
C VAL A 49 10.09 -12.27 6.11
N ASP A 50 10.84 -12.69 7.13
CA ASP A 50 12.30 -12.69 7.16
C ASP A 50 12.96 -11.38 6.72
N VAL A 51 12.36 -10.25 7.11
CA VAL A 51 12.75 -8.94 6.61
C VAL A 51 13.96 -8.40 7.35
N GLU A 52 15.00 -8.11 6.60
CA GLU A 52 16.17 -7.34 7.03
C GLU A 52 16.12 -5.96 6.39
N TRP A 53 15.87 -4.94 7.22
CA TRP A 53 15.78 -3.56 6.78
C TRP A 53 17.16 -2.96 6.51
N ALA A 54 17.29 -2.14 5.48
CA ALA A 54 18.48 -1.33 5.28
C ALA A 54 18.62 -0.31 6.44
N SER A 55 19.85 0.11 6.72
CA SER A 55 20.16 0.99 7.85
C SER A 55 19.48 2.36 7.75
N ASP A 56 19.25 2.84 6.52
CA ASP A 56 18.62 4.12 6.19
C ASP A 56 17.11 4.00 5.87
N SER A 57 16.51 2.82 6.10
CA SER A 57 15.09 2.60 5.89
C SER A 57 14.28 2.87 7.16
N ILE A 58 13.04 3.33 6.98
CA ILE A 58 12.05 3.27 8.06
C ILE A 58 11.76 1.80 8.39
N ARG A 59 11.42 1.52 9.64
CA ARG A 59 11.05 0.17 10.12
C ARG A 59 9.61 0.21 10.65
N PRO A 60 8.63 0.12 9.76
CA PRO A 60 7.23 0.17 10.17
C PRO A 60 6.85 -1.06 10.98
N ALA A 61 5.91 -0.90 11.91
CA ALA A 61 5.30 -2.02 12.59
C ALA A 61 4.35 -2.78 11.64
N LEU A 62 4.21 -4.08 11.84
CA LEU A 62 3.20 -4.88 11.14
C LEU A 62 1.79 -4.32 11.42
N GLY A 63 0.96 -4.21 10.40
CA GLY A 63 -0.34 -3.53 10.45
C GLY A 63 -0.26 -2.00 10.49
N GLY A 64 0.95 -1.44 10.53
CA GLY A 64 1.16 0.00 10.60
C GLY A 64 0.92 0.71 9.26
N ALA A 65 0.37 1.92 9.34
CA ALA A 65 0.14 2.78 8.18
C ALA A 65 1.45 3.43 7.70
N LEU A 66 1.73 3.27 6.43
CA LEU A 66 2.94 3.74 5.77
C LEU A 66 2.74 5.13 5.16
N PRO A 67 3.59 6.11 5.48
CA PRO A 67 3.61 7.39 4.80
C PRO A 67 4.26 7.28 3.41
N LYS A 68 4.15 8.34 2.62
CA LYS A 68 5.02 8.55 1.46
C LYS A 68 6.48 8.46 1.88
N GLY A 69 7.31 7.82 1.07
CA GLY A 69 8.74 7.70 1.36
C GLY A 69 9.35 6.40 0.87
N TRP A 70 10.62 6.20 1.21
CA TRP A 70 11.38 5.03 0.80
C TRP A 70 11.23 3.88 1.79
N LEU A 71 11.03 2.68 1.24
CA LEU A 71 11.19 1.40 1.91
C LEU A 71 12.38 0.68 1.27
N LYS A 72 13.36 0.31 2.08
CA LYS A 72 14.56 -0.39 1.63
C LYS A 72 14.78 -1.63 2.47
N ILE A 73 14.84 -2.77 1.83
CA ILE A 73 15.10 -4.06 2.47
C ILE A 73 16.31 -4.75 1.82
N GLN A 74 17.14 -5.36 2.64
CA GLN A 74 18.29 -6.15 2.19
C GLN A 74 17.87 -7.58 1.86
N ARG A 75 16.84 -8.09 2.57
CA ARG A 75 16.33 -9.45 2.42
C ARG A 75 14.87 -9.51 2.88
N GLY A 76 14.18 -10.57 2.48
CA GLY A 76 12.84 -10.89 2.93
C GLY A 76 11.76 -10.40 1.97
N ILE A 77 10.53 -10.49 2.41
CA ILE A 77 9.35 -10.22 1.60
C ILE A 77 8.41 -9.32 2.39
N LEU A 78 7.88 -8.28 1.74
CA LEU A 78 6.83 -7.40 2.28
C LEU A 78 5.56 -7.56 1.47
N ARG A 79 4.40 -7.54 2.14
CA ARG A 79 3.12 -7.24 1.49
C ARG A 79 2.64 -5.86 1.95
N LEU A 80 2.35 -5.03 0.98
CA LEU A 80 1.83 -3.68 1.15
C LEU A 80 0.40 -3.65 0.59
N ASP A 81 -0.56 -3.28 1.41
CA ASP A 81 -1.93 -3.06 0.98
C ASP A 81 -2.13 -1.54 0.84
N PHE A 82 -2.18 -1.04 -0.40
CA PHE A 82 -2.38 0.37 -0.70
C PHE A 82 -3.82 0.78 -0.43
N TYR A 83 -4.04 2.03 -0.03
CA TYR A 83 -5.40 2.53 0.24
C TYR A 83 -6.28 2.64 -1.01
N SER A 84 -5.70 2.61 -2.20
CA SER A 84 -6.41 2.41 -3.47
C SER A 84 -7.05 1.02 -3.61
N GLY A 85 -6.64 0.05 -2.78
CA GLY A 85 -7.06 -1.36 -2.86
C GLY A 85 -6.07 -2.26 -3.61
N VAL A 86 -4.96 -1.70 -4.09
CA VAL A 86 -3.89 -2.49 -4.72
C VAL A 86 -3.09 -3.22 -3.65
N ARG A 87 -2.80 -4.49 -3.92
CA ARG A 87 -1.85 -5.27 -3.14
C ARG A 87 -0.53 -5.35 -3.88
N VAL A 88 0.55 -5.03 -3.19
CA VAL A 88 1.91 -5.11 -3.72
C VAL A 88 2.74 -6.05 -2.86
N VAL A 89 3.42 -6.99 -3.48
CA VAL A 89 4.46 -7.82 -2.84
C VAL A 89 5.82 -7.31 -3.30
N VAL A 90 6.70 -7.08 -2.35
CA VAL A 90 8.09 -6.64 -2.60
C VAL A 90 9.05 -7.70 -2.09
N GLU A 91 9.97 -8.15 -2.94
CA GLU A 91 10.99 -9.14 -2.62
C GLU A 91 12.38 -8.50 -2.61
N GLY A 92 13.09 -8.66 -1.48
CA GLY A 92 14.43 -8.12 -1.31
C GLY A 92 15.54 -8.93 -1.99
N PRO A 93 16.69 -8.30 -2.25
CA PRO A 93 17.00 -6.93 -1.90
C PRO A 93 16.20 -5.92 -2.74
N ALA A 94 15.58 -4.91 -2.12
CA ALA A 94 14.68 -3.99 -2.83
C ALA A 94 14.71 -2.56 -2.27
N GLU A 95 14.48 -1.61 -3.18
CA GLU A 95 14.28 -0.20 -2.90
C GLU A 95 13.01 0.27 -3.61
N VAL A 96 11.96 0.55 -2.82
CA VAL A 96 10.65 0.98 -3.30
C VAL A 96 10.29 2.31 -2.65
N GLN A 97 9.83 3.26 -3.45
CA GLN A 97 9.29 4.53 -2.97
C GLN A 97 7.77 4.53 -3.07
N LEU A 98 7.10 4.80 -1.97
CA LEU A 98 5.67 5.02 -1.92
C LEU A 98 5.40 6.49 -2.25
N LEU A 99 4.68 6.77 -3.34
CA LEU A 99 4.44 8.13 -3.84
C LEU A 99 3.03 8.61 -3.51
N SER A 100 2.02 7.78 -3.72
CA SER A 100 0.61 8.03 -3.41
C SER A 100 -0.12 6.71 -3.19
N PRO A 101 -1.39 6.70 -2.79
CA PRO A 101 -2.17 5.46 -2.78
C PRO A 101 -2.26 4.76 -4.15
N GLU A 102 -2.06 5.48 -5.24
CA GLU A 102 -2.14 4.99 -6.62
C GLU A 102 -0.78 4.84 -7.30
N GLU A 103 0.32 5.25 -6.63
CA GLU A 103 1.63 5.30 -7.28
C GLU A 103 2.77 4.80 -6.39
N ALA A 104 3.64 4.00 -6.99
CA ALA A 104 4.91 3.58 -6.40
C ALA A 104 6.06 3.76 -7.41
N ARG A 105 7.29 3.71 -6.91
CA ARG A 105 8.50 3.64 -7.74
C ARG A 105 9.33 2.45 -7.33
N LEU A 106 9.71 1.62 -8.28
CA LEU A 106 10.68 0.54 -8.08
C LEU A 106 12.04 0.97 -8.61
N GLU A 107 12.97 1.23 -7.72
CA GLU A 107 14.34 1.56 -8.07
C GLU A 107 15.18 0.29 -8.26
N ARG A 108 14.98 -0.70 -7.39
CA ARG A 108 15.70 -1.97 -7.38
C ARG A 108 14.86 -3.06 -6.73
N GLY A 109 15.04 -4.31 -7.16
CA GLY A 109 14.40 -5.49 -6.60
C GLY A 109 13.22 -5.97 -7.41
N LYS A 110 12.39 -6.81 -6.79
CA LYS A 110 11.18 -7.33 -7.41
C LYS A 110 9.93 -6.76 -6.75
N LEU A 111 8.95 -6.50 -7.57
CA LEU A 111 7.63 -6.05 -7.16
C LEU A 111 6.58 -6.83 -7.95
N THR A 112 5.58 -7.35 -7.27
CA THR A 112 4.39 -7.91 -7.91
C THR A 112 3.18 -7.09 -7.48
N ALA A 113 2.38 -6.63 -8.44
CA ALA A 113 1.15 -5.87 -8.19
C ALA A 113 -0.08 -6.69 -8.57
N TYR A 114 -1.07 -6.67 -7.68
CA TYR A 114 -2.38 -7.27 -7.85
C TYR A 114 -3.41 -6.16 -7.80
N VAL A 115 -3.93 -5.82 -8.97
CA VAL A 115 -4.86 -4.71 -9.13
C VAL A 115 -6.23 -5.26 -9.52
N THR A 116 -7.19 -5.04 -8.66
CA THR A 116 -8.59 -5.39 -8.90
C THR A 116 -9.43 -4.14 -9.06
N PRO A 117 -10.54 -4.16 -9.82
CA PRO A 117 -11.48 -3.05 -9.80
C PRO A 117 -11.95 -2.76 -8.37
N PRO A 118 -12.01 -1.49 -7.91
CA PRO A 118 -11.94 -0.24 -8.68
C PRO A 118 -10.54 0.41 -8.78
N ALA A 119 -9.46 -0.28 -8.38
CA ALA A 119 -8.12 0.29 -8.25
C ALA A 119 -7.31 0.38 -9.57
N VAL A 120 -7.99 0.24 -10.71
CA VAL A 120 -7.39 0.38 -12.04
C VAL A 120 -6.70 1.74 -12.21
N GLY A 121 -5.51 1.73 -12.80
CA GLY A 121 -4.69 2.93 -12.99
C GLY A 121 -3.51 3.02 -12.03
N PHE A 122 -3.29 2.00 -11.20
CA PHE A 122 -2.11 1.94 -10.34
C PHE A 122 -0.84 2.03 -11.18
N THR A 123 0.06 2.91 -10.78
CA THR A 123 1.22 3.25 -11.59
C THR A 123 2.51 2.89 -10.85
N VAL A 124 3.40 2.17 -11.54
CA VAL A 124 4.74 1.88 -11.03
C VAL A 124 5.79 2.53 -11.92
N HIS A 125 6.50 3.48 -11.36
CA HIS A 125 7.60 4.16 -12.05
C HIS A 125 8.90 3.36 -11.92
N ASN A 126 9.67 3.36 -12.97
CA ASN A 126 11.06 2.93 -13.00
C ASN A 126 11.87 3.97 -13.78
N ARG A 127 13.20 3.86 -13.82
CA ARG A 127 14.06 4.81 -14.55
C ARG A 127 13.85 4.75 -16.05
N GLU A 128 13.57 3.55 -16.57
CA GLU A 128 13.50 3.30 -18.00
C GLU A 128 12.12 3.60 -18.59
N PHE A 129 11.05 3.43 -17.78
CA PHE A 129 9.66 3.59 -18.22
C PHE A 129 8.70 3.63 -17.00
N THR A 130 7.47 3.89 -17.29
CA THR A 130 6.36 3.82 -16.32
C THR A 130 5.41 2.70 -16.75
N VAL A 131 4.99 1.88 -15.80
CA VAL A 131 3.94 0.86 -15.98
C VAL A 131 2.65 1.41 -15.42
N VAL A 132 1.62 1.51 -16.26
CA VAL A 132 0.25 1.90 -15.87
C VAL A 132 -0.64 0.68 -15.96
N ASP A 133 -1.23 0.30 -14.85
CA ASP A 133 -2.15 -0.82 -14.76
C ASP A 133 -3.49 -0.53 -15.42
N ARG A 134 -4.10 -1.55 -16.03
CA ARG A 134 -5.45 -1.53 -16.59
C ARG A 134 -6.32 -2.69 -16.09
N GLY A 135 -6.12 -3.11 -14.82
CA GLY A 135 -6.82 -4.24 -14.21
C GLY A 135 -6.03 -5.54 -14.34
N THR A 136 -4.89 -5.64 -13.65
CA THR A 136 -3.86 -6.64 -13.93
C THR A 136 -3.29 -7.32 -12.69
N GLU A 137 -2.62 -8.43 -13.01
CA GLU A 137 -1.59 -9.04 -12.19
C GLU A 137 -0.28 -9.00 -12.98
N PHE A 138 0.71 -8.28 -12.48
CA PHE A 138 2.00 -8.13 -13.16
C PHE A 138 3.17 -8.10 -12.16
N GLY A 139 4.34 -8.52 -12.65
CA GLY A 139 5.60 -8.46 -11.93
C GLY A 139 6.61 -7.53 -12.61
N MET A 140 7.41 -6.84 -11.82
CA MET A 140 8.57 -6.07 -12.25
C MET A 140 9.82 -6.56 -11.53
N ASN A 141 10.93 -6.64 -12.26
CA ASN A 141 12.22 -7.02 -11.70
C ASN A 141 13.30 -6.02 -12.17
N ALA A 142 13.65 -5.08 -11.30
CA ALA A 142 14.69 -4.09 -11.53
C ALA A 142 16.02 -4.57 -10.94
N THR A 143 16.93 -5.04 -11.78
CA THR A 143 18.23 -5.58 -11.36
C THR A 143 19.34 -4.55 -11.31
N GLY A 144 19.08 -3.34 -11.82
CA GLY A 144 20.04 -2.23 -11.84
C GLY A 144 19.46 -0.99 -12.49
N PRO A 145 20.24 0.09 -12.59
CA PRO A 145 19.76 1.39 -13.08
C PRO A 145 19.20 1.37 -14.49
N SER A 146 19.75 0.49 -15.36
CA SER A 146 19.37 0.40 -16.78
C SER A 146 18.81 -0.98 -17.14
N SER A 147 18.31 -1.73 -16.15
CA SER A 147 17.80 -3.09 -16.38
C SER A 147 16.53 -3.33 -15.58
N CYS A 148 15.42 -3.50 -16.30
CA CYS A 148 14.14 -3.82 -15.72
C CYS A 148 13.35 -4.77 -16.63
N GLU A 149 12.72 -5.77 -16.03
CA GLU A 149 11.80 -6.69 -16.70
C GLU A 149 10.38 -6.41 -16.23
N VAL A 150 9.40 -6.56 -17.13
CA VAL A 150 7.98 -6.55 -16.84
C VAL A 150 7.36 -7.84 -17.33
N HIS A 151 6.59 -8.51 -16.48
CA HIS A 151 5.90 -9.76 -16.76
C HIS A 151 4.41 -9.57 -16.49
N VAL A 152 3.56 -9.70 -17.49
CA VAL A 152 2.10 -9.59 -17.33
C VAL A 152 1.52 -11.00 -17.20
N PHE A 153 0.97 -11.29 -16.03
CA PHE A 153 0.39 -12.61 -15.76
C PHE A 153 -1.08 -12.66 -16.15
N LYS A 154 -1.81 -11.54 -15.91
CA LYS A 154 -3.24 -11.43 -16.25
C LYS A 154 -3.60 -9.97 -16.54
N GLY A 155 -4.52 -9.75 -17.49
CA GLY A 155 -5.05 -8.43 -17.85
C GLY A 155 -4.16 -7.65 -18.81
N GLU A 156 -4.06 -6.34 -18.65
CA GLU A 156 -3.35 -5.43 -19.57
C GLU A 156 -2.59 -4.35 -18.80
N VAL A 157 -1.34 -4.08 -19.18
CA VAL A 157 -0.59 -2.90 -18.73
C VAL A 157 -0.15 -2.05 -19.92
N ALA A 158 -0.03 -0.73 -19.70
CA ALA A 158 0.59 0.20 -20.63
C ALA A 158 1.96 0.61 -20.14
N LEU A 159 2.98 0.44 -20.97
CA LEU A 159 4.31 1.02 -20.76
C LEU A 159 4.37 2.39 -21.40
N GLN A 160 4.82 3.40 -20.64
CA GLN A 160 4.87 4.79 -21.08
C GLN A 160 6.21 5.45 -20.74
N GLY A 161 6.58 6.49 -21.50
CA GLY A 161 7.74 7.31 -21.22
C GLY A 161 9.08 6.59 -21.42
N GLY A 162 10.17 7.25 -21.04
CA GLY A 162 11.51 6.69 -21.12
C GLY A 162 11.86 6.21 -22.53
N ILE A 163 12.10 4.91 -22.66
CA ILE A 163 12.44 4.28 -23.94
C ILE A 163 11.23 4.06 -24.87
N ILE A 164 10.02 4.22 -24.40
CA ILE A 164 8.78 4.06 -25.18
C ILE A 164 8.52 5.35 -25.96
N LYS A 165 9.10 5.46 -27.14
CA LYS A 165 9.06 6.70 -27.94
C LYS A 165 7.73 6.95 -28.67
N SER A 166 6.87 5.93 -28.80
CA SER A 166 5.62 5.95 -29.57
C SER A 166 4.36 6.22 -28.73
N GLY A 167 4.51 6.92 -27.59
CA GLY A 167 3.40 7.19 -26.67
C GLY A 167 3.24 6.09 -25.64
N GLU A 168 2.60 4.98 -25.98
CA GLU A 168 2.47 3.82 -25.10
C GLU A 168 2.71 2.50 -25.84
N LYS A 169 3.11 1.47 -25.10
CA LYS A 169 3.17 0.08 -25.55
C LYS A 169 2.30 -0.77 -24.64
N LEU A 170 1.28 -1.40 -25.19
CA LEU A 170 0.42 -2.33 -24.46
C LEU A 170 1.09 -3.70 -24.34
N LEU A 171 0.93 -4.31 -23.17
CA LEU A 171 1.27 -5.69 -22.89
C LEU A 171 0.03 -6.37 -22.27
N PHE A 172 -0.22 -7.60 -22.71
CA PHE A 172 -1.36 -8.40 -22.26
C PHE A 172 -0.90 -9.59 -21.43
N GLY A 173 -1.84 -10.26 -20.74
CA GLY A 173 -1.54 -11.49 -20.02
C GLY A 173 -0.86 -12.50 -20.91
N GLY A 174 0.32 -12.98 -20.50
CA GLY A 174 1.21 -13.82 -21.30
C GLY A 174 2.32 -13.06 -22.03
N ASP A 175 2.36 -11.73 -21.93
CA ASP A 175 3.47 -10.93 -22.46
C ASP A 175 4.51 -10.62 -21.40
N GLY A 176 5.76 -10.46 -21.84
CA GLY A 176 6.84 -9.93 -21.04
C GLY A 176 7.82 -9.12 -21.88
N VAL A 177 8.47 -8.17 -21.23
CA VAL A 177 9.55 -7.39 -21.84
C VAL A 177 10.72 -7.24 -20.89
N SER A 178 11.92 -7.22 -21.45
CA SER A 178 13.15 -6.84 -20.77
C SER A 178 13.69 -5.57 -21.39
N VAL A 179 13.96 -4.60 -20.54
CA VAL A 179 14.72 -3.40 -20.92
C VAL A 179 16.10 -3.53 -20.32
N ARG A 180 17.11 -3.40 -21.17
CA ARG A 180 18.51 -3.41 -20.77
C ARG A 180 19.30 -2.45 -21.65
N ASP A 181 20.00 -1.51 -21.02
CA ASP A 181 20.83 -0.51 -21.70
C ASP A 181 20.10 0.22 -22.83
N GLY A 182 18.86 0.66 -22.54
CA GLY A 182 18.00 1.37 -23.49
C GLY A 182 17.44 0.51 -24.64
N LYS A 183 17.61 -0.83 -24.57
CA LYS A 183 17.04 -1.76 -25.54
C LYS A 183 15.89 -2.55 -24.96
N LEU A 184 14.73 -2.48 -25.60
CA LEU A 184 13.54 -3.26 -25.25
C LEU A 184 13.48 -4.54 -26.09
N THR A 185 13.32 -5.68 -25.42
CA THR A 185 13.19 -7.01 -26.03
C THR A 185 11.99 -7.73 -25.44
N SER A 186 11.23 -8.46 -26.25
CA SER A 186 10.17 -9.34 -25.76
C SER A 186 10.79 -10.57 -25.10
N ILE A 187 10.21 -10.98 -23.96
CA ILE A 187 10.58 -12.19 -23.21
C ILE A 187 9.30 -12.97 -22.87
N ALA A 188 9.44 -14.25 -22.59
CA ALA A 188 8.36 -15.03 -22.01
C ALA A 188 8.16 -14.60 -20.53
N PRO A 189 6.94 -14.33 -20.07
CA PRO A 189 6.70 -14.07 -18.65
C PRO A 189 6.91 -15.34 -17.83
N ASP A 190 7.47 -15.18 -16.64
CA ASP A 190 7.72 -16.28 -15.72
C ASP A 190 7.17 -15.95 -14.33
N PRO A 191 5.94 -16.40 -14.00
CA PRO A 191 5.33 -16.15 -12.70
C PRO A 191 6.08 -16.82 -11.54
N ASN A 192 6.83 -17.90 -11.79
CA ASN A 192 7.55 -18.61 -10.74
C ASN A 192 8.75 -17.83 -10.20
N ARG A 193 9.16 -16.76 -10.87
CA ARG A 193 10.22 -15.85 -10.40
C ARG A 193 9.73 -14.83 -9.37
N PHE A 194 8.43 -14.80 -9.08
CA PHE A 194 7.78 -13.84 -8.21
C PHE A 194 6.99 -14.55 -7.11
N VAL A 195 6.97 -13.96 -5.94
CA VAL A 195 6.19 -14.50 -4.82
C VAL A 195 4.71 -14.20 -5.04
N ASN A 196 3.91 -15.25 -4.95
CA ASN A 196 2.46 -15.13 -4.96
C ASN A 196 1.96 -14.71 -3.56
N PRO A 197 1.06 -13.70 -3.44
CA PRO A 197 0.53 -13.24 -2.15
C PRO A 197 -0.25 -14.31 -1.38
N GLU A 198 -0.89 -15.26 -2.06
CA GLU A 198 -1.61 -16.35 -1.39
C GLU A 198 -0.63 -17.31 -0.71
N LEU A 199 0.50 -17.58 -1.38
CA LEU A 199 1.59 -18.37 -0.79
C LEU A 199 2.21 -17.66 0.41
N LEU A 200 2.30 -16.33 0.34
CA LEU A 200 2.84 -15.51 1.42
C LEU A 200 2.02 -15.65 2.71
N ARG A 201 0.69 -15.66 2.63
CA ARG A 201 -0.20 -15.92 3.76
C ARG A 201 0.10 -17.27 4.41
N THR A 202 0.23 -18.31 3.61
CA THR A 202 0.52 -19.65 4.11
C THR A 202 1.87 -19.71 4.86
N ILE A 203 2.89 -19.06 4.33
CA ILE A 203 4.23 -18.97 4.94
C ILE A 203 4.16 -18.18 6.26
N SER A 204 3.44 -17.06 6.27
CA SER A 204 3.27 -16.21 7.46
C SER A 204 2.55 -16.96 8.59
N ASP A 205 1.47 -17.67 8.26
CA ASP A 205 0.69 -18.47 9.21
C ASP A 205 1.53 -19.64 9.78
N GLN A 206 2.35 -20.29 8.96
CA GLN A 206 3.27 -21.34 9.41
C GLN A 206 4.39 -20.80 10.31
N ALA A 207 4.95 -19.65 10.00
CA ALA A 207 5.98 -19.01 10.82
C ALA A 207 5.43 -18.60 12.19
N LEU A 208 4.19 -18.15 12.28
CA LEU A 208 3.51 -17.84 13.54
C LEU A 208 3.19 -19.09 14.34
N ALA A 209 2.78 -20.19 13.70
CA ALA A 209 2.45 -21.46 14.35
C ALA A 209 3.69 -22.24 14.83
N GLY A 210 4.85 -22.05 14.21
CA GLY A 210 6.12 -22.69 14.58
C GLY A 210 6.87 -22.01 15.74
N ASN A 211 6.40 -20.85 16.21
CA ASN A 211 6.95 -20.11 17.35
C ASN A 211 6.16 -20.26 18.66
N LEU A 212 5.20 -21.19 18.73
CA LEU A 212 4.49 -21.63 19.93
C LEU A 212 5.02 -22.99 20.39
#